data_531b43bfe2b69bff9cbfbce7442475aa
#
_entry.id   531b43bfe2b69bff9cbfbce7442475aa
#
_cell.length_a   1.000
_cell.length_b   1.000
_cell.length_c   1.000
_cell.angle_alpha   90.00
_cell.angle_beta   90.00
_cell.angle_gamma   90.00
#
_symmetry.space_group_name_H-M   'P 1'
#
loop_
_entity.id
_entity.type
_entity.pdbx_description
1 polymer ?
#
loop_
_entity_poly.entity_id
_entity_poly.type
_entity_poly.pdbx_seq_one_letter_code
_entity_poly.pdbx_strand_id
1 'polypeptide(L)'
;MARAALKDERSEGGGERGFGGPGRGGPGGGRGRRSEPGSPGPEVSQDDVSVYPKKSLYDTTTLRTFFIEFENDDWEMELEDFHGTDVDVAAKVTVDGKSYPGVGVHFRGMSSYNHVQRGSKRSFNLDFNMVDKDQRIDGYKTLNLLNCHGDPSMMSTVLYSHIARQYIPTPKANFVHVVINGKSWRLFSSVQQFDKKFLAENFLSNC
;
A
#
# COMPACT_ATOMS: atom_id res chain seq x y z
N MET A 1 -16.66 -30.13 -17.65
CA MET A 1 -17.43 -31.15 -16.90
C MET A 1 -16.51 -31.78 -15.88
N ALA A 2 -16.76 -31.55 -14.58
CA ALA A 2 -16.72 -32.53 -13.49
C ALA A 2 -16.82 -31.73 -12.17
N ARG A 3 -18.03 -31.70 -11.62
CA ARG A 3 -18.31 -31.38 -10.23
C ARG A 3 -17.93 -32.61 -9.39
N ALA A 4 -17.21 -32.41 -8.30
CA ALA A 4 -17.14 -33.38 -7.21
C ALA A 4 -17.67 -32.71 -5.93
N ALA A 5 -18.77 -33.21 -5.45
CA ALA A 5 -19.38 -32.90 -4.17
C ALA A 5 -18.59 -33.62 -3.04
N LEU A 6 -18.40 -32.93 -1.92
CA LEU A 6 -17.99 -33.58 -0.67
C LEU A 6 -18.99 -33.27 0.43
N LYS A 7 -19.32 -34.33 1.11
CA LYS A 7 -20.39 -34.54 2.07
C LYS A 7 -20.17 -33.83 3.41
N ASP A 8 -21.32 -33.38 3.91
CA ASP A 8 -21.69 -33.12 5.31
C ASP A 8 -21.28 -34.23 6.27
N GLU A 9 -20.64 -33.89 7.38
CA GLU A 9 -20.70 -34.70 8.61
C GLU A 9 -20.86 -33.76 9.81
N ARG A 10 -22.09 -33.77 10.34
CA ARG A 10 -22.46 -33.27 11.66
C ARG A 10 -21.87 -34.15 12.73
N SER A 11 -21.31 -33.56 13.79
CA SER A 11 -21.30 -34.16 15.10
C SER A 11 -21.85 -33.20 16.14
N GLU A 12 -22.95 -33.63 16.74
CA GLU A 12 -23.60 -33.05 17.92
C GLU A 12 -22.73 -33.31 19.17
N GLY A 13 -22.78 -32.37 20.11
CA GLY A 13 -22.24 -32.66 21.47
C GLY A 13 -22.18 -31.44 22.38
N GLY A 14 -23.16 -31.29 23.26
CA GLY A 14 -23.01 -30.98 24.66
C GLY A 14 -22.90 -29.50 25.07
N GLY A 15 -23.96 -29.03 25.69
CA GLY A 15 -24.00 -27.72 26.34
C GLY A 15 -23.27 -27.68 27.67
N GLU A 16 -22.84 -26.47 28.06
CA GLU A 16 -22.78 -26.10 29.48
C GLU A 16 -22.92 -24.55 29.65
N ARG A 17 -23.59 -24.23 30.74
CA ARG A 17 -24.16 -22.96 31.13
C ARG A 17 -23.08 -21.96 31.54
N GLY A 18 -23.00 -20.81 30.95
CA GLY A 18 -22.15 -19.71 31.38
C GLY A 18 -22.96 -18.54 31.94
N PHE A 19 -22.59 -18.13 33.11
CA PHE A 19 -23.13 -17.07 33.97
C PHE A 19 -23.33 -15.74 33.22
N GLY A 20 -24.55 -15.21 33.27
CA GLY A 20 -24.89 -13.85 32.84
C GLY A 20 -24.46 -12.81 33.86
N GLY A 21 -23.54 -11.94 33.49
CA GLY A 21 -23.26 -10.72 34.20
C GLY A 21 -24.07 -9.56 33.59
N PRO A 22 -24.55 -8.57 34.40
CA PRO A 22 -25.38 -7.48 33.91
C PRO A 22 -24.58 -6.52 33.05
N GLY A 23 -24.89 -6.46 31.75
CA GLY A 23 -24.33 -5.53 30.80
C GLY A 23 -24.76 -4.10 31.11
N ARG A 24 -23.82 -3.23 31.46
CA ARG A 24 -24.00 -1.79 31.43
C ARG A 24 -24.14 -1.35 29.97
N GLY A 25 -25.36 -1.03 29.58
CA GLY A 25 -25.64 -0.35 28.32
C GLY A 25 -25.07 1.06 28.33
N GLY A 26 -24.00 1.29 27.59
CA GLY A 26 -23.53 2.63 27.26
C GLY A 26 -24.34 3.16 26.07
N PRO A 27 -24.90 4.40 26.14
CA PRO A 27 -25.54 5.04 25.00
C PRO A 27 -24.47 5.60 24.07
N GLY A 28 -24.41 5.15 22.84
CA GLY A 28 -23.51 5.76 21.87
C GLY A 28 -23.02 4.84 20.75
N GLY A 29 -23.89 4.00 20.23
CA GLY A 29 -23.67 3.37 18.92
C GLY A 29 -23.80 4.41 17.82
N GLY A 30 -22.78 5.23 17.61
CA GLY A 30 -22.68 6.06 16.41
C GLY A 30 -22.77 5.14 15.20
N ARG A 31 -23.87 5.23 14.46
CA ARG A 31 -23.97 4.63 13.14
C ARG A 31 -22.80 5.18 12.33
N GLY A 32 -21.75 4.39 12.17
CA GLY A 32 -20.65 4.72 11.29
C GLY A 32 -21.25 5.14 9.94
N ARG A 33 -21.11 6.41 9.61
CA ARG A 33 -21.38 6.88 8.25
C ARG A 33 -20.54 5.98 7.36
N ARG A 34 -21.17 5.14 6.54
CA ARG A 34 -20.49 4.51 5.43
C ARG A 34 -19.94 5.68 4.62
N SER A 35 -18.64 5.86 4.64
CA SER A 35 -17.98 6.81 3.75
C SER A 35 -18.32 6.38 2.33
N GLU A 36 -18.78 7.31 1.51
CA GLU A 36 -18.95 7.04 0.09
C GLU A 36 -17.59 6.61 -0.49
N PRO A 37 -17.57 5.69 -1.48
CA PRO A 37 -16.35 5.33 -2.18
C PRO A 37 -15.65 6.60 -2.66
N GLY A 38 -14.34 6.66 -2.49
CA GLY A 38 -13.56 7.77 -3.03
C GLY A 38 -13.64 7.76 -4.55
N SER A 39 -13.73 8.93 -5.16
CA SER A 39 -13.56 9.06 -6.61
C SER A 39 -12.12 9.46 -6.92
N PRO A 40 -11.56 8.99 -8.05
CA PRO A 40 -10.29 9.49 -8.55
C PRO A 40 -10.31 11.01 -8.69
N GLY A 41 -9.16 11.64 -8.47
CA GLY A 41 -9.00 13.08 -8.69
C GLY A 41 -8.96 13.43 -10.19
N PRO A 42 -8.56 14.67 -10.50
CA PRO A 42 -8.42 15.13 -11.89
C PRO A 42 -7.36 14.33 -12.65
N GLU A 43 -7.41 14.42 -13.96
CA GLU A 43 -6.36 13.92 -14.83
C GLU A 43 -5.08 14.70 -14.62
N VAL A 44 -3.94 13.99 -14.64
CA VAL A 44 -2.60 14.55 -14.47
C VAL A 44 -1.67 13.88 -15.47
N SER A 45 -1.00 14.68 -16.28
CA SER A 45 0.01 14.22 -17.22
C SER A 45 1.42 14.33 -16.64
N GLN A 46 2.40 13.68 -17.28
CA GLN A 46 3.80 13.78 -16.87
C GLN A 46 4.38 15.17 -17.05
N ASP A 47 3.84 15.96 -17.98
CA ASP A 47 4.26 17.33 -18.27
C ASP A 47 3.75 18.34 -17.21
N ASP A 48 2.72 17.95 -16.44
CA ASP A 48 2.12 18.80 -15.40
C ASP A 48 2.88 18.78 -14.08
N VAL A 49 3.91 17.93 -13.95
CA VAL A 49 4.57 17.71 -12.66
C VAL A 49 6.06 18.02 -12.69
N SER A 50 6.58 18.45 -11.54
CA SER A 50 8.02 18.65 -11.39
C SER A 50 8.76 17.32 -11.27
N VAL A 51 9.94 17.23 -11.85
CA VAL A 51 10.84 16.07 -11.80
C VAL A 51 12.12 16.39 -11.02
N TYR A 52 12.65 15.43 -10.31
CA TYR A 52 13.79 15.59 -9.39
C TYR A 52 14.88 14.52 -9.60
N PRO A 53 15.44 14.36 -10.81
CA PRO A 53 16.28 13.22 -11.17
C PRO A 53 17.62 13.16 -10.40
N LYS A 54 18.01 14.26 -9.75
CA LYS A 54 19.27 14.35 -8.97
C LYS A 54 19.06 14.23 -7.46
N LYS A 55 17.82 14.14 -7.00
CA LYS A 55 17.50 14.02 -5.58
C LYS A 55 17.33 12.55 -5.20
N SER A 56 17.72 12.16 -3.99
CA SER A 56 17.47 10.80 -3.51
C SER A 56 15.98 10.50 -3.44
N LEU A 57 15.61 9.22 -3.56
CA LEU A 57 14.20 8.79 -3.57
C LEU A 57 13.41 9.28 -2.33
N TYR A 58 14.06 9.28 -1.18
CA TYR A 58 13.47 9.68 0.11
C TYR A 58 13.84 11.11 0.54
N ASP A 59 14.17 12.00 -0.41
CA ASP A 59 14.37 13.42 -0.11
C ASP A 59 13.05 14.03 0.40
N THR A 60 13.05 14.51 1.64
CA THR A 60 11.86 15.05 2.32
C THR A 60 11.48 16.46 1.86
N THR A 61 12.33 17.10 1.04
CA THR A 61 12.09 18.45 0.49
C THR A 61 11.42 18.42 -0.88
N THR A 62 11.16 17.22 -1.43
CA THR A 62 10.57 17.03 -2.75
C THR A 62 9.29 16.21 -2.67
N LEU A 63 8.27 16.62 -3.40
CA LEU A 63 7.06 15.84 -3.62
C LEU A 63 7.10 15.26 -5.04
N ARG A 64 7.50 13.98 -5.15
CA ARG A 64 7.54 13.27 -6.42
C ARG A 64 6.17 12.75 -6.82
N THR A 65 5.97 12.63 -8.12
CA THR A 65 4.80 11.95 -8.67
C THR A 65 5.18 10.58 -9.22
N PHE A 66 4.44 9.57 -8.79
CA PHE A 66 4.51 8.20 -9.27
C PHE A 66 3.34 7.98 -10.22
N PHE A 67 3.62 7.79 -11.50
CA PHE A 67 2.64 7.37 -12.49
C PHE A 67 2.65 5.84 -12.56
N ILE A 68 1.53 5.23 -12.25
CA ILE A 68 1.33 3.78 -12.31
C ILE A 68 0.33 3.51 -13.43
N GLU A 69 0.78 2.86 -14.48
CA GLU A 69 -0.02 2.56 -15.65
C GLU A 69 -0.25 1.06 -15.73
N PHE A 70 -1.47 0.63 -15.45
CA PHE A 70 -1.94 -0.74 -15.65
C PHE A 70 -2.43 -0.91 -17.09
N GLU A 71 -2.32 -2.12 -17.61
CA GLU A 71 -2.79 -2.46 -18.96
C GLU A 71 -4.31 -2.38 -19.06
N ASN A 72 -5.01 -2.79 -18.00
CA ASN A 72 -6.46 -2.86 -17.98
C ASN A 72 -7.07 -1.77 -17.08
N ASP A 73 -8.27 -1.32 -17.43
CA ASP A 73 -9.01 -0.32 -16.63
C ASP A 73 -9.62 -0.91 -15.35
N ASP A 74 -9.79 -2.23 -15.29
CA ASP A 74 -10.30 -2.97 -14.13
C ASP A 74 -9.20 -3.40 -13.14
N TRP A 75 -8.05 -2.74 -13.20
CA TRP A 75 -6.86 -3.00 -12.37
C TRP A 75 -7.17 -3.13 -10.87
N GLU A 76 -8.14 -2.36 -10.34
CA GLU A 76 -8.50 -2.43 -8.91
C GLU A 76 -9.14 -3.78 -8.57
N MET A 77 -9.96 -4.31 -9.47
CA MET A 77 -10.60 -5.62 -9.31
C MET A 77 -9.55 -6.74 -9.42
N GLU A 78 -8.64 -6.63 -10.38
CA GLU A 78 -7.55 -7.58 -10.54
C GLU A 78 -6.64 -7.64 -9.30
N LEU A 79 -6.27 -6.48 -8.72
CA LEU A 79 -5.52 -6.41 -7.46
C LEU A 79 -6.30 -6.95 -6.26
N GLU A 80 -7.64 -6.86 -6.26
CA GLU A 80 -8.48 -7.47 -5.22
C GLU A 80 -8.50 -8.99 -5.33
N ASP A 81 -8.62 -9.53 -6.53
CA ASP A 81 -8.68 -10.97 -6.78
C ASP A 81 -7.38 -11.66 -6.38
N PHE A 82 -6.25 -10.99 -6.51
CA PHE A 82 -4.94 -11.51 -6.07
C PHE A 82 -4.54 -11.12 -4.65
N HIS A 83 -5.37 -10.33 -3.94
CA HIS A 83 -5.03 -9.94 -2.57
C HIS A 83 -4.91 -11.16 -1.64
N GLY A 84 -3.77 -11.23 -0.92
CA GLY A 84 -3.46 -12.35 -0.02
C GLY A 84 -2.86 -13.57 -0.73
N THR A 85 -2.54 -13.43 -2.01
CA THR A 85 -1.74 -14.41 -2.79
C THR A 85 -0.32 -13.88 -3.01
N ASP A 86 0.54 -14.71 -3.64
CA ASP A 86 1.90 -14.33 -4.04
C ASP A 86 1.96 -13.77 -5.47
N VAL A 87 0.81 -13.35 -6.02
CA VAL A 87 0.70 -12.84 -7.39
C VAL A 87 0.64 -11.32 -7.37
N ASP A 88 1.55 -10.70 -8.10
CA ASP A 88 1.55 -9.26 -8.37
C ASP A 88 0.96 -8.98 -9.76
N VAL A 89 0.22 -7.90 -9.90
CA VAL A 89 -0.25 -7.39 -11.18
C VAL A 89 0.83 -6.50 -11.79
N ALA A 90 1.14 -6.74 -13.06
CA ALA A 90 2.18 -5.98 -13.76
C ALA A 90 1.68 -4.57 -14.11
N ALA A 91 2.53 -3.57 -13.87
CA ALA A 91 2.30 -2.19 -14.27
C ALA A 91 3.58 -1.55 -14.81
N LYS A 92 3.42 -0.47 -15.57
CA LYS A 92 4.52 0.44 -15.88
C LYS A 92 4.50 1.57 -14.86
N VAL A 93 5.63 1.80 -14.19
CA VAL A 93 5.78 2.90 -13.23
C VAL A 93 6.73 3.94 -13.81
N THR A 94 6.32 5.21 -13.81
CA THR A 94 7.20 6.32 -14.23
C THR A 94 7.38 7.29 -13.07
N VAL A 95 8.66 7.60 -12.76
CA VAL A 95 9.04 8.52 -11.67
C VAL A 95 10.17 9.39 -12.17
N ASP A 96 10.06 10.71 -11.97
CA ASP A 96 11.08 11.70 -12.37
C ASP A 96 11.49 11.57 -13.86
N GLY A 97 10.54 11.24 -14.73
CA GLY A 97 10.76 11.07 -16.17
C GLY A 97 11.41 9.73 -16.56
N LYS A 98 11.74 8.86 -15.59
CA LYS A 98 12.26 7.52 -15.85
C LYS A 98 11.17 6.47 -15.75
N SER A 99 11.01 5.65 -16.79
CA SER A 99 10.05 4.54 -16.83
C SER A 99 10.68 3.23 -16.36
N TYR A 100 9.87 2.46 -15.63
CA TYR A 100 10.16 1.14 -15.10
C TYR A 100 9.04 0.19 -15.56
N PRO A 101 9.25 -0.60 -16.61
CA PRO A 101 8.25 -1.55 -17.09
C PRO A 101 8.20 -2.80 -16.20
N GLY A 102 7.04 -3.46 -16.16
CA GLY A 102 6.89 -4.75 -15.49
C GLY A 102 7.12 -4.70 -13.98
N VAL A 103 6.76 -3.59 -13.34
CA VAL A 103 6.74 -3.49 -11.88
C VAL A 103 5.55 -4.28 -11.36
N GLY A 104 5.79 -5.17 -10.40
CA GLY A 104 4.73 -5.87 -9.70
C GLY A 104 4.02 -4.95 -8.71
N VAL A 105 2.71 -4.97 -8.74
CA VAL A 105 1.87 -4.18 -7.83
C VAL A 105 0.89 -5.10 -7.13
N HIS A 106 0.76 -4.97 -5.80
CA HIS A 106 -0.31 -5.59 -5.06
C HIS A 106 -0.84 -4.68 -3.94
N PHE A 107 -2.07 -4.91 -3.53
CA PHE A 107 -2.60 -4.27 -2.33
C PHE A 107 -1.94 -4.88 -1.09
N ARG A 108 -1.48 -4.01 -0.22
CA ARG A 108 -0.89 -4.42 1.05
C ARG A 108 -1.75 -4.04 2.23
N GLY A 109 -1.45 -4.70 3.35
CA GLY A 109 -2.09 -4.50 4.63
C GLY A 109 -3.24 -5.47 4.85
N MET A 110 -3.47 -5.84 6.11
CA MET A 110 -4.56 -6.72 6.51
C MET A 110 -5.72 -5.86 7.04
N SER A 111 -5.55 -5.22 8.18
CA SER A 111 -6.60 -4.39 8.79
C SER A 111 -6.91 -3.14 7.96
N SER A 112 -5.88 -2.44 7.48
CA SER A 112 -6.06 -1.24 6.64
C SER A 112 -6.72 -1.57 5.29
N TYR A 113 -6.50 -2.77 4.73
CA TYR A 113 -7.18 -3.23 3.54
C TYR A 113 -8.67 -3.47 3.80
N ASN A 114 -9.00 -4.23 4.86
CA ASN A 114 -10.37 -4.62 5.18
C ASN A 114 -11.27 -3.45 5.59
N HIS A 115 -10.70 -2.36 6.10
CA HIS A 115 -11.46 -1.16 6.50
C HIS A 115 -11.63 -0.15 5.37
N VAL A 116 -11.02 -0.38 4.20
CA VAL A 116 -11.08 0.54 3.05
C VAL A 116 -11.92 -0.09 1.94
N GLN A 117 -12.98 0.61 1.54
CA GLN A 117 -13.87 0.13 0.48
C GLN A 117 -13.22 0.23 -0.89
N ARG A 118 -13.73 -0.56 -1.86
CA ARG A 118 -13.40 -0.43 -3.29
C ARG A 118 -13.64 1.01 -3.77
N GLY A 119 -12.81 1.49 -4.67
CA GLY A 119 -12.83 2.87 -5.15
C GLY A 119 -12.25 3.88 -4.17
N SER A 120 -11.71 3.41 -3.03
CA SER A 120 -11.02 4.25 -2.05
C SER A 120 -9.53 3.95 -2.04
N LYS A 121 -8.76 4.91 -1.56
CA LYS A 121 -7.30 4.84 -1.54
C LYS A 121 -6.81 3.73 -0.62
N ARG A 122 -6.30 2.63 -1.19
CA ARG A 122 -5.64 1.51 -0.50
C ARG A 122 -4.13 1.63 -0.56
N SER A 123 -3.43 0.92 0.33
CA SER A 123 -1.97 0.88 0.32
C SER A 123 -1.46 -0.10 -0.72
N PHE A 124 -0.34 0.24 -1.38
CA PHE A 124 0.31 -0.60 -2.38
C PHE A 124 1.69 -1.06 -1.91
N ASN A 125 2.11 -2.20 -2.42
CA ASN A 125 3.50 -2.59 -2.54
C ASN A 125 3.88 -2.55 -4.02
N LEU A 126 5.06 -2.03 -4.33
CA LEU A 126 5.62 -1.97 -5.67
C LEU A 126 6.90 -2.80 -5.70
N ASP A 127 6.91 -3.90 -6.46
CA ASP A 127 8.11 -4.73 -6.69
C ASP A 127 8.74 -4.39 -8.05
N PHE A 128 9.81 -3.60 -8.02
CA PHE A 128 10.50 -3.15 -9.23
C PHE A 128 11.24 -4.29 -9.93
N ASN A 129 11.55 -5.37 -9.25
CA ASN A 129 12.30 -6.48 -9.83
C ASN A 129 11.44 -7.73 -10.14
N MET A 130 10.15 -7.58 -10.28
CA MET A 130 9.25 -8.68 -10.62
C MET A 130 9.64 -9.33 -11.96
N VAL A 131 9.68 -8.56 -13.03
CA VAL A 131 10.04 -9.04 -14.38
C VAL A 131 11.55 -8.94 -14.63
N ASP A 132 12.13 -7.77 -14.50
CA ASP A 132 13.57 -7.56 -14.63
C ASP A 132 14.23 -7.64 -13.25
N LYS A 133 14.98 -8.74 -13.00
CA LYS A 133 15.59 -9.02 -11.70
C LYS A 133 16.62 -7.98 -11.26
N ASP A 134 17.15 -7.19 -12.20
CA ASP A 134 18.15 -6.14 -11.94
C ASP A 134 17.52 -4.74 -11.85
N GLN A 135 16.25 -4.59 -12.23
CA GLN A 135 15.55 -3.30 -12.16
C GLN A 135 15.44 -2.79 -10.73
N ARG A 136 15.82 -1.52 -10.54
CA ARG A 136 15.79 -0.82 -9.23
C ARG A 136 15.39 0.64 -9.43
N ILE A 137 14.69 1.19 -8.44
CA ILE A 137 14.49 2.62 -8.30
C ILE A 137 15.41 3.15 -7.19
N ASP A 138 16.39 3.96 -7.55
CA ASP A 138 17.42 4.49 -6.60
C ASP A 138 18.07 3.37 -5.75
N GLY A 139 18.26 2.20 -6.36
CA GLY A 139 18.81 1.01 -5.72
C GLY A 139 17.84 0.23 -4.83
N TYR A 140 16.58 0.63 -4.72
CA TYR A 140 15.53 -0.11 -4.00
C TYR A 140 14.81 -1.07 -4.93
N LYS A 141 14.53 -2.29 -4.43
CA LYS A 141 13.74 -3.31 -5.12
C LYS A 141 12.26 -3.07 -4.94
N THR A 142 11.87 -2.74 -3.72
CA THR A 142 10.49 -2.71 -3.28
C THR A 142 10.20 -1.41 -2.54
N LEU A 143 9.04 -0.83 -2.80
CA LEU A 143 8.53 0.33 -2.10
C LEU A 143 7.14 0.05 -1.54
N ASN A 144 6.83 0.70 -0.41
CA ASN A 144 5.51 0.66 0.18
C ASN A 144 4.86 2.04 0.05
N LEU A 145 3.69 2.11 -0.58
CA LEU A 145 2.87 3.31 -0.66
C LEU A 145 1.71 3.17 0.31
N LEU A 146 1.76 3.88 1.44
CA LEU A 146 0.76 3.78 2.49
C LEU A 146 -0.35 4.82 2.28
N ASN A 147 -1.59 4.38 2.41
CA ASN A 147 -2.78 5.23 2.26
C ASN A 147 -3.04 6.15 3.46
N CYS A 148 -2.30 5.99 4.56
CA CYS A 148 -2.49 6.72 5.81
C CYS A 148 -3.90 6.59 6.40
N HIS A 149 -4.53 5.42 6.23
CA HIS A 149 -5.84 5.14 6.80
C HIS A 149 -5.83 5.31 8.32
N GLY A 150 -6.79 6.04 8.88
CA GLY A 150 -6.85 6.34 10.31
C GLY A 150 -5.94 7.48 10.78
N ASP A 151 -5.14 8.08 9.89
CA ASP A 151 -4.34 9.27 10.17
C ASP A 151 -4.82 10.48 9.35
N PRO A 152 -5.74 11.29 9.86
CA PRO A 152 -6.26 12.47 9.14
C PRO A 152 -5.18 13.50 8.80
N SER A 153 -4.08 13.54 9.58
CA SER A 153 -2.97 14.44 9.31
C SER A 153 -2.09 13.97 8.16
N MET A 154 -2.12 12.66 7.84
CA MET A 154 -1.23 11.94 6.93
C MET A 154 0.27 12.04 7.29
N MET A 155 0.61 12.72 8.38
CA MET A 155 1.98 13.05 8.76
C MET A 155 2.65 12.02 9.64
N SER A 156 1.88 11.21 10.37
CA SER A 156 2.41 10.36 11.45
C SER A 156 3.56 9.46 10.99
N THR A 157 3.43 8.80 9.85
CA THR A 157 4.46 7.89 9.33
C THR A 157 5.74 8.64 8.94
N VAL A 158 5.61 9.74 8.20
CA VAL A 158 6.77 10.50 7.71
C VAL A 158 7.47 11.22 8.85
N LEU A 159 6.69 11.85 9.75
CA LEU A 159 7.22 12.55 10.90
C LEU A 159 7.91 11.59 11.89
N TYR A 160 7.27 10.44 12.18
CA TYR A 160 7.88 9.40 13.01
C TYR A 160 9.22 8.95 12.41
N SER A 161 9.24 8.62 11.13
CA SER A 161 10.47 8.21 10.44
C SER A 161 11.56 9.29 10.56
N HIS A 162 11.21 10.55 10.30
CA HIS A 162 12.15 11.67 10.36
C HIS A 162 12.75 11.84 11.75
N ILE A 163 11.96 11.74 12.81
CA ILE A 163 12.42 11.89 14.19
C ILE A 163 13.18 10.64 14.64
N ALA A 164 12.58 9.46 14.49
CA ALA A 164 13.13 8.21 15.01
C ALA A 164 14.48 7.84 14.40
N ARG A 165 14.70 8.17 13.12
CA ARG A 165 15.98 7.93 12.43
C ARG A 165 17.17 8.67 13.05
N GLN A 166 16.94 9.67 13.87
CA GLN A 166 18.02 10.36 14.61
C GLN A 166 18.54 9.53 15.79
N TYR A 167 17.79 8.52 16.23
CA TYR A 167 18.06 7.76 17.45
C TYR A 167 18.19 6.26 17.22
N ILE A 168 17.41 5.72 16.29
CA ILE A 168 17.33 4.28 16.02
C ILE A 168 17.23 4.00 14.52
N PRO A 169 17.68 2.82 14.04
CA PRO A 169 17.44 2.35 12.69
C PRO A 169 15.93 2.30 12.40
N THR A 170 15.49 3.13 11.46
CA THR A 170 14.08 3.27 11.09
C THR A 170 13.97 3.43 9.57
N PRO A 171 12.98 2.85 8.90
CA PRO A 171 12.77 3.01 7.46
C PRO A 171 12.70 4.49 7.06
N LYS A 172 13.30 4.83 5.93
CA LYS A 172 13.11 6.13 5.31
C LYS A 172 11.67 6.29 4.87
N ALA A 173 11.12 7.48 4.99
CA ALA A 173 9.78 7.80 4.52
C ALA A 173 9.72 9.23 4.00
N ASN A 174 8.91 9.44 2.96
CA ASN A 174 8.54 10.77 2.46
C ASN A 174 7.12 10.71 1.87
N PHE A 175 6.63 11.87 1.45
CA PHE A 175 5.37 11.96 0.70
C PHE A 175 5.61 11.80 -0.78
N VAL A 176 4.65 11.15 -1.46
CA VAL A 176 4.60 11.05 -2.91
C VAL A 176 3.17 11.28 -3.39
N HIS A 177 3.04 11.91 -4.54
CA HIS A 177 1.78 11.98 -5.27
C HIS A 177 1.67 10.73 -6.16
N VAL A 178 0.51 10.08 -6.18
CA VAL A 178 0.27 8.90 -7.01
C VAL A 178 -0.79 9.21 -8.05
N VAL A 179 -0.49 8.86 -9.29
CA VAL A 179 -1.37 8.94 -10.44
C VAL A 179 -1.52 7.52 -11.01
N ILE A 180 -2.75 7.04 -11.14
CA ILE A 180 -3.05 5.71 -11.68
C ILE A 180 -3.87 5.88 -12.95
N ASN A 181 -3.40 5.31 -14.06
CA ASN A 181 -4.02 5.40 -15.39
C ASN A 181 -4.44 6.86 -15.71
N GLY A 182 -3.51 7.81 -15.48
CA GLY A 182 -3.72 9.24 -15.74
C GLY A 182 -4.53 10.00 -14.70
N LYS A 183 -5.12 9.34 -13.71
CA LYS A 183 -5.98 9.98 -12.69
C LYS A 183 -5.27 10.13 -11.35
N SER A 184 -5.37 11.29 -10.72
CA SER A 184 -4.77 11.56 -9.42
C SER A 184 -5.42 10.71 -8.31
N TRP A 185 -4.60 9.92 -7.62
CA TRP A 185 -4.95 9.19 -6.38
C TRP A 185 -4.41 9.87 -5.13
N ARG A 186 -3.99 11.13 -5.28
CA ARG A 186 -3.56 12.02 -4.20
C ARG A 186 -2.26 11.57 -3.52
N LEU A 187 -2.11 11.97 -2.26
CA LEU A 187 -0.88 11.82 -1.49
C LEU A 187 -0.81 10.44 -0.80
N PHE A 188 0.37 9.82 -0.86
CA PHE A 188 0.73 8.60 -0.12
C PHE A 188 2.00 8.85 0.69
N SER A 189 2.19 8.10 1.76
CA SER A 189 3.51 7.97 2.38
C SER A 189 4.28 6.85 1.70
N SER A 190 5.38 7.18 1.03
CA SER A 190 6.33 6.19 0.51
C SER A 190 7.28 5.78 1.61
N VAL A 191 7.35 4.48 1.91
CA VAL A 191 8.12 3.93 3.03
C VAL A 191 9.05 2.83 2.54
N GLN A 192 10.31 2.92 2.95
CA GLN A 192 11.32 1.92 2.69
C GLN A 192 10.91 0.55 3.22
N GLN A 193 11.12 -0.49 2.42
CA GLN A 193 10.93 -1.87 2.85
C GLN A 193 12.02 -2.29 3.86
N PHE A 194 11.64 -3.10 4.84
CA PHE A 194 12.60 -3.81 5.69
C PHE A 194 13.18 -4.98 4.89
N ASP A 195 14.30 -4.76 4.23
CA ASP A 195 14.98 -5.71 3.35
C ASP A 195 16.50 -5.67 3.55
N LYS A 196 17.24 -6.39 2.72
CA LYS A 196 18.71 -6.41 2.76
C LYS A 196 19.32 -5.01 2.58
N LYS A 197 18.70 -4.13 1.80
CA LYS A 197 19.17 -2.75 1.63
C LYS A 197 18.99 -1.95 2.90
N PHE A 198 17.84 -2.07 3.58
CA PHE A 198 17.65 -1.45 4.89
C PHE A 198 18.67 -1.94 5.91
N LEU A 199 18.95 -3.25 5.95
CA LEU A 199 19.97 -3.82 6.85
C LEU A 199 21.35 -3.28 6.52
N ALA A 200 21.74 -3.25 5.25
CA ALA A 200 23.03 -2.73 4.81
C ALA A 200 23.22 -1.23 5.09
N GLU A 201 22.15 -0.44 5.04
CA GLU A 201 22.20 1.00 5.31
C GLU A 201 22.27 1.34 6.82
N ASN A 202 21.81 0.45 7.70
CA ASN A 202 21.66 0.75 9.13
C ASN A 202 22.53 -0.12 10.05
N PHE A 203 23.02 -1.26 9.55
CA PHE A 203 23.82 -2.19 10.35
C PHE A 203 25.07 -2.59 9.58
N LEU A 204 26.20 -2.69 10.28
CA LEU A 204 27.49 -3.09 9.70
C LEU A 204 27.58 -4.62 9.51
N SER A 205 26.53 -5.26 9.07
CA SER A 205 26.55 -6.71 8.85
C SER A 205 26.78 -7.02 7.37
N ASN A 206 27.90 -7.63 7.06
CA ASN A 206 28.15 -8.35 5.81
C ASN A 206 27.41 -9.71 5.88
N CYS A 207 26.07 -9.70 5.85
CA CYS A 207 25.28 -10.92 5.73
C CYS A 207 24.76 -11.08 4.30
#